data_2e55bcb0b43174a4714c5f3edbce2036
#
_entry.id   2e55bcb0b43174a4714c5f3edbce2036
#
_cell.length_a   1.000
_cell.length_b   1.000
_cell.length_c   1.000
_cell.angle_alpha   90.00
_cell.angle_beta   90.00
_cell.angle_gamma   90.00
#
_symmetry.space_group_name_H-M   'P 1'
#
loop_
_entity.id
_entity.type
_entity.pdbx_description
1 polymer ?
#
loop_
_entity_poly.entity_id
_entity_poly.type
_entity_poly.pdbx_seq_one_letter_code
_entity_poly.pdbx_strand_id
1 'polypeptide(L)'
;MAIWLAGRRGANYFNKTLISTTFIRSLQTSPTVTASDDCIGICRKPYSMFPCGNSSPPAYFRSRRFESSKAQQRLDFSSSDEDEEQIQGMEFPGGKIGFTSEMSFIPESSQKRVQCYRVLDDNGYQLSSTSSLQHVNKEVAMKMYSGMVTLETMDTVLYEAQRQGRITFYLTSFGEEAINLASAAALTSDDLIMPQYREPGVLWWRGFTLQEFVNQCFGNKNDYGKGRQMPIHYGSNKLNYFTVSSPLATQLPQAVGAAYSLKTEKKDACVVAFFGDGSSSEGDFHASLNFAAVMEAPVVFICRNNGWAISTPTTEQFRSDGIVVKGHAYGIRSIRVDGNDALAVYNAVRVARKMAVTEQRPILIEAMTYRVSHHSTSDDSTKYRPVDEIDYWKTSRNPVSIFRKWVERKGWWSDEQESELRADIRKQVINAIQVAEKTEKPALGNMFSDVYEQVPLNLKEQERLIRDTVKRHPQDYPTDVPL
;
A
#
# COMPACT_ATOMS: atom_id res chain seq x y z
N MET A 1 -10.79 -7.67 20.06
CA MET A 1 -9.99 -7.68 21.30
C MET A 1 -10.38 -8.75 22.31
N ALA A 2 -11.59 -9.31 22.25
CA ALA A 2 -12.03 -10.42 23.12
C ALA A 2 -11.64 -11.83 22.61
N ILE A 3 -11.05 -11.96 21.44
CA ILE A 3 -10.77 -13.24 20.77
C ILE A 3 -9.35 -13.79 21.07
N TRP A 4 -8.51 -13.03 21.72
CA TRP A 4 -7.09 -13.37 21.91
C TRP A 4 -6.79 -14.24 23.15
N LEU A 5 -7.75 -14.42 24.04
CA LEU A 5 -7.56 -15.17 25.31
C LEU A 5 -8.07 -16.62 25.28
N ALA A 6 -8.62 -17.12 24.16
CA ALA A 6 -9.22 -18.47 24.09
C ALA A 6 -8.34 -19.55 23.41
N GLY A 7 -7.09 -19.30 23.11
CA GLY A 7 -6.26 -20.08 22.18
C GLY A 7 -5.24 -21.04 22.78
N ARG A 8 -5.40 -21.59 23.99
CA ARG A 8 -4.57 -22.71 24.47
C ARG A 8 -5.32 -23.65 25.39
N ARG A 9 -6.25 -24.45 24.87
CA ARG A 9 -6.63 -25.79 25.37
C ARG A 9 -7.51 -26.45 24.32
N GLY A 10 -7.06 -27.58 23.73
CA GLY A 10 -7.93 -28.51 23.05
C GLY A 10 -7.49 -29.00 21.69
N ALA A 11 -6.33 -29.63 21.59
CA ALA A 11 -6.13 -30.64 20.57
C ALA A 11 -6.68 -31.94 21.14
N ASN A 12 -7.94 -32.26 20.79
CA ASN A 12 -8.45 -33.64 20.56
C ASN A 12 -9.98 -33.60 20.50
N TYR A 13 -10.53 -34.35 19.54
CA TYR A 13 -11.97 -34.53 19.21
C TYR A 13 -12.62 -33.50 18.29
N PHE A 14 -12.45 -33.71 16.98
CA PHE A 14 -13.53 -33.41 16.03
C PHE A 14 -13.89 -34.68 15.26
N ASN A 15 -14.95 -35.30 15.76
CA ASN A 15 -15.65 -36.35 15.05
C ASN A 15 -16.64 -35.70 14.06
N LYS A 16 -16.71 -36.29 12.87
CA LYS A 16 -17.61 -35.91 11.79
C LYS A 16 -19.07 -35.99 12.24
N THR A 17 -19.80 -34.89 12.11
CA THR A 17 -21.26 -34.98 12.00
C THR A 17 -21.76 -33.89 11.04
N LEU A 18 -22.46 -34.35 10.02
CA LEU A 18 -23.18 -33.56 9.02
C LEU A 18 -24.03 -32.45 9.70
N ILE A 19 -23.96 -31.21 9.20
CA ILE A 19 -25.02 -30.25 9.35
C ILE A 19 -25.54 -29.90 7.96
N SER A 20 -26.76 -30.35 7.77
CA SER A 20 -27.65 -30.21 6.63
C SER A 20 -27.99 -28.75 6.35
N THR A 21 -28.00 -28.44 5.06
CA THR A 21 -28.70 -27.35 4.38
C THR A 21 -30.14 -27.13 4.95
N THR A 22 -30.33 -26.09 5.77
CA THR A 22 -31.67 -25.47 5.98
C THR A 22 -31.54 -24.11 6.67
N PHE A 23 -31.16 -23.06 5.95
CA PHE A 23 -31.34 -21.68 6.38
C PHE A 23 -31.38 -20.70 5.18
N ILE A 24 -32.29 -20.96 4.25
CA ILE A 24 -32.80 -19.95 3.30
C ILE A 24 -34.27 -20.24 3.09
N ARG A 25 -35.13 -19.66 3.92
CA ARG A 25 -36.54 -19.35 3.63
C ARG A 25 -37.21 -18.80 4.90
N SER A 26 -37.16 -17.50 5.09
CA SER A 26 -38.21 -16.73 5.79
C SER A 26 -37.84 -15.24 5.88
N LEU A 27 -38.03 -14.53 4.80
CA LEU A 27 -38.23 -13.07 4.82
C LEU A 27 -39.14 -12.72 3.65
N GLN A 28 -40.39 -13.08 3.81
CA GLN A 28 -41.53 -12.49 3.09
C GLN A 28 -42.74 -12.68 3.98
N THR A 29 -43.11 -11.62 4.68
CA THR A 29 -44.49 -11.18 4.92
C THR A 29 -44.45 -10.00 5.88
N SER A 30 -44.80 -8.83 5.37
CA SER A 30 -45.23 -7.69 6.16
C SER A 30 -46.61 -7.93 6.73
N PRO A 31 -46.94 -7.31 7.82
CA PRO A 31 -48.23 -6.62 7.89
C PRO A 31 -48.06 -5.14 8.27
N THR A 32 -48.79 -4.32 7.56
CA THR A 32 -49.27 -2.98 7.84
C THR A 32 -49.81 -2.86 9.24
N VAL A 33 -49.36 -1.86 10.01
CA VAL A 33 -50.08 -1.36 11.18
C VAL A 33 -50.25 0.14 11.03
N THR A 34 -51.52 0.50 11.08
CA THR A 34 -52.12 1.84 11.07
C THR A 34 -51.71 2.67 12.27
N ALA A 35 -51.58 3.97 12.03
CA ALA A 35 -51.38 5.00 13.05
C ALA A 35 -52.55 5.06 14.06
N SER A 36 -52.23 5.26 15.33
CA SER A 36 -53.07 5.94 16.28
C SER A 36 -52.22 6.87 17.15
N ASP A 37 -52.63 8.11 17.18
CA ASP A 37 -52.19 9.17 18.11
C ASP A 37 -52.35 8.71 19.56
N ASP A 38 -51.38 9.06 20.40
CA ASP A 38 -51.60 9.74 21.65
C ASP A 38 -50.32 9.80 22.52
N CYS A 39 -50.21 11.01 23.10
CA CYS A 39 -49.66 11.36 24.41
C CYS A 39 -48.18 11.74 24.57
N ILE A 40 -48.04 13.08 24.71
CA ILE A 40 -47.59 13.83 25.90
C ILE A 40 -46.07 13.67 26.21
N GLY A 41 -45.26 14.69 25.89
CA GLY A 41 -45.04 15.88 26.71
C GLY A 41 -43.86 15.71 27.65
N ILE A 42 -42.76 16.43 27.43
CA ILE A 42 -41.90 16.98 28.50
C ILE A 42 -40.84 17.94 27.90
N CYS A 43 -40.95 19.17 28.39
CA CYS A 43 -39.92 20.23 28.57
C CYS A 43 -39.15 20.78 27.37
N ARG A 44 -39.72 21.80 26.78
CA ARG A 44 -38.99 22.95 26.24
C ARG A 44 -38.50 23.85 27.37
N LYS A 45 -37.17 24.11 27.46
CA LYS A 45 -36.66 25.34 28.07
C LYS A 45 -36.05 26.20 26.99
N PRO A 46 -36.35 27.49 26.89
CA PRO A 46 -35.79 28.38 25.90
C PRO A 46 -34.44 28.89 26.38
N TYR A 47 -33.43 28.80 25.50
CA TYR A 47 -32.20 29.56 25.68
C TYR A 47 -32.42 30.99 25.23
N SER A 48 -32.09 31.91 26.13
CA SER A 48 -32.21 33.35 26.00
C SER A 48 -31.34 33.89 24.84
N MET A 49 -31.96 34.79 24.08
CA MET A 49 -31.29 35.64 23.10
C MET A 49 -30.26 36.54 23.77
N PHE A 50 -29.04 36.55 23.28
CA PHE A 50 -28.10 37.65 23.49
C PHE A 50 -28.28 38.70 22.37
N PRO A 51 -28.08 40.01 22.68
CA PRO A 51 -28.41 41.08 21.74
C PRO A 51 -27.39 41.18 20.61
N CYS A 52 -27.90 41.46 19.41
CA CYS A 52 -27.13 41.82 18.22
C CYS A 52 -26.31 43.07 18.47
N GLY A 53 -24.97 42.89 18.61
CA GLY A 53 -24.01 43.95 18.40
C GLY A 53 -23.63 44.00 16.92
N ASN A 54 -23.84 45.14 16.28
CA ASN A 54 -23.36 45.44 14.93
C ASN A 54 -21.82 45.40 14.93
N SER A 55 -21.27 44.32 14.44
CA SER A 55 -19.88 44.28 13.99
C SER A 55 -19.87 43.68 12.60
N SER A 56 -19.41 44.50 11.63
CA SER A 56 -19.19 44.11 10.24
C SER A 56 -18.33 42.84 10.15
N PRO A 57 -18.64 41.88 9.26
CA PRO A 57 -17.78 40.70 9.10
C PRO A 57 -16.44 41.13 8.53
N PRO A 58 -15.31 40.51 8.99
CA PRO A 58 -14.01 40.75 8.43
C PRO A 58 -14.00 40.33 6.96
N ALA A 59 -13.53 41.21 6.11
CA ALA A 59 -13.35 41.00 4.68
C ALA A 59 -12.20 40.00 4.43
N TYR A 60 -12.53 38.71 4.49
CA TYR A 60 -11.65 37.64 4.08
C TYR A 60 -12.44 36.64 3.22
N PHE A 61 -12.72 37.02 2.00
CA PHE A 61 -12.89 36.16 0.85
C PHE A 61 -12.93 37.04 -0.40
N ARG A 62 -11.80 37.72 -0.67
CA ARG A 62 -11.49 38.13 -2.04
C ARG A 62 -10.97 36.90 -2.75
N SER A 63 -11.77 36.34 -3.64
CA SER A 63 -11.29 35.41 -4.63
C SER A 63 -10.11 36.03 -5.36
N ARG A 64 -8.90 35.63 -5.03
CA ARG A 64 -7.77 35.85 -5.93
C ARG A 64 -8.07 35.04 -7.20
N ARG A 65 -8.41 35.69 -8.29
CA ARG A 65 -8.23 35.10 -9.60
C ARG A 65 -6.77 34.68 -9.66
N PHE A 66 -6.54 33.38 -9.71
CA PHE A 66 -5.24 32.86 -10.10
C PHE A 66 -5.00 33.30 -11.53
N GLU A 67 -4.09 34.23 -11.73
CA GLU A 67 -3.46 34.41 -13.02
C GLU A 67 -2.66 33.14 -13.27
N SER A 68 -3.16 32.31 -14.20
CA SER A 68 -2.41 31.20 -14.73
C SER A 68 -1.16 31.76 -15.42
N SER A 69 0.01 31.53 -14.80
CA SER A 69 1.27 31.82 -15.47
C SER A 69 1.32 31.01 -16.76
N LYS A 70 1.32 31.72 -17.88
CA LYS A 70 1.56 31.17 -19.21
C LYS A 70 2.96 30.59 -19.27
N ALA A 71 3.06 29.29 -19.06
CA ALA A 71 4.18 28.47 -19.48
C ALA A 71 3.63 27.24 -20.19
N GLN A 72 2.90 27.47 -21.25
CA GLN A 72 2.59 26.45 -22.24
C GLN A 72 3.79 26.38 -23.19
N GLN A 73 4.75 25.53 -22.89
CA GLN A 73 5.70 25.06 -23.90
C GLN A 73 4.90 24.22 -24.91
N ARG A 74 4.67 24.80 -26.09
CA ARG A 74 4.22 24.05 -27.25
C ARG A 74 5.25 22.94 -27.53
N LEU A 75 4.81 21.71 -27.45
CA LEU A 75 5.44 20.61 -28.15
C LEU A 75 4.96 20.72 -29.61
N ASP A 76 5.82 21.23 -30.49
CA ASP A 76 5.60 21.23 -31.92
C ASP A 76 5.60 19.77 -32.41
N PHE A 77 4.40 19.25 -32.63
CA PHE A 77 4.21 18.14 -33.53
C PHE A 77 4.04 18.74 -34.93
N SER A 78 5.05 18.61 -35.77
CA SER A 78 4.90 18.83 -37.18
C SER A 78 4.02 17.71 -37.75
N SER A 79 2.74 17.98 -37.91
CA SER A 79 1.84 17.27 -38.80
C SER A 79 1.61 18.11 -40.02
N SER A 80 1.81 17.49 -41.18
CA SER A 80 1.54 18.00 -42.53
C SER A 80 0.18 18.67 -42.63
N ASP A 81 0.19 19.83 -43.31
CA ASP A 81 -0.97 20.59 -43.70
C ASP A 81 -1.93 19.73 -44.52
N GLU A 82 -3.08 19.36 -43.95
CA GLU A 82 -4.30 19.02 -44.67
C GLU A 82 -5.49 19.53 -43.83
N ASP A 83 -6.15 20.56 -44.38
CA ASP A 83 -7.49 21.09 -44.07
C ASP A 83 -7.85 21.26 -42.57
N GLU A 84 -7.39 22.37 -41.95
CA GLU A 84 -8.06 22.93 -40.76
C GLU A 84 -9.43 23.48 -41.16
N GLU A 85 -10.47 22.63 -41.25
CA GLU A 85 -11.85 23.06 -41.08
C GLU A 85 -11.92 23.86 -39.78
N GLN A 86 -12.29 25.14 -39.83
CA GLN A 86 -12.48 25.98 -38.66
C GLN A 86 -13.53 25.35 -37.76
N ILE A 87 -13.06 24.53 -36.79
CA ILE A 87 -13.91 23.94 -35.77
C ILE A 87 -14.54 25.11 -35.00
N GLN A 88 -15.81 25.41 -35.27
CA GLN A 88 -16.59 26.34 -34.45
C GLN A 88 -16.62 25.77 -33.02
N GLY A 89 -16.05 26.51 -32.09
CA GLY A 89 -16.01 26.14 -30.69
C GLY A 89 -16.36 27.34 -29.81
N MET A 90 -16.85 27.03 -28.60
CA MET A 90 -17.23 28.02 -27.59
C MET A 90 -16.36 27.89 -26.36
N GLU A 91 -16.06 29.00 -25.72
CA GLU A 91 -15.36 29.02 -24.45
C GLU A 91 -16.33 28.62 -23.35
N PHE A 92 -16.03 27.44 -22.71
CA PHE A 92 -16.73 26.95 -21.50
C PHE A 92 -15.86 27.14 -20.28
N PRO A 93 -16.44 27.09 -19.06
CA PRO A 93 -15.61 26.90 -17.85
C PRO A 93 -14.76 25.64 -17.97
N GLY A 94 -13.44 25.81 -18.13
CA GLY A 94 -12.51 24.69 -18.36
C GLY A 94 -11.84 24.68 -19.74
N GLY A 95 -12.23 25.59 -20.66
CA GLY A 95 -11.56 25.80 -21.93
C GLY A 95 -12.47 25.74 -23.16
N LYS A 96 -11.86 25.97 -24.31
CA LYS A 96 -12.58 25.97 -25.58
C LYS A 96 -12.94 24.55 -26.01
N ILE A 97 -14.23 24.33 -26.30
CA ILE A 97 -14.77 23.04 -26.76
C ILE A 97 -15.36 23.23 -28.17
N GLY A 98 -14.93 22.38 -29.10
CA GLY A 98 -15.48 22.36 -30.48
C GLY A 98 -16.86 21.72 -30.51
N PHE A 99 -17.69 22.13 -31.47
CA PHE A 99 -19.01 21.55 -31.70
C PHE A 99 -18.97 20.57 -32.87
N THR A 100 -19.76 19.52 -32.77
CA THR A 100 -20.03 18.59 -33.87
C THR A 100 -21.53 18.36 -34.00
N SER A 101 -22.02 18.16 -35.20
CA SER A 101 -23.38 17.73 -35.49
C SER A 101 -23.53 16.18 -35.48
N GLU A 102 -22.41 15.49 -35.45
CA GLU A 102 -22.40 14.02 -35.43
C GLU A 102 -22.45 13.50 -33.99
N MET A 103 -23.42 12.64 -33.71
CA MET A 103 -23.51 11.94 -32.41
C MET A 103 -22.51 10.80 -32.39
N SER A 104 -21.53 10.86 -31.49
CA SER A 104 -20.57 9.80 -31.27
C SER A 104 -20.38 9.54 -29.78
N PHE A 105 -20.21 8.30 -29.43
CA PHE A 105 -19.89 7.89 -28.07
C PHE A 105 -18.40 7.54 -27.99
N ILE A 106 -17.74 7.97 -26.92
CA ILE A 106 -16.38 7.52 -26.63
C ILE A 106 -16.44 6.01 -26.33
N PRO A 107 -15.69 5.16 -27.03
CA PRO A 107 -15.72 3.72 -26.80
C PRO A 107 -15.15 3.37 -25.41
N GLU A 108 -15.59 2.22 -24.85
CA GLU A 108 -15.24 1.75 -23.50
C GLU A 108 -13.73 1.52 -23.32
N SER A 109 -13.02 1.24 -24.40
CA SER A 109 -11.57 1.07 -24.39
C SER A 109 -10.94 1.55 -25.69
N SER A 110 -9.69 2.04 -25.61
CA SER A 110 -8.90 2.24 -26.82
C SER A 110 -8.57 0.89 -27.46
N GLN A 111 -8.50 0.83 -28.79
CA GLN A 111 -8.11 -0.38 -29.51
C GLN A 111 -6.68 -0.86 -29.18
N LYS A 112 -5.82 0.02 -28.69
CA LYS A 112 -4.43 -0.29 -28.31
C LYS A 112 -4.26 -0.15 -26.80
N ARG A 113 -3.80 -1.24 -26.17
CA ARG A 113 -3.40 -1.22 -24.75
C ARG A 113 -2.16 -0.37 -24.55
N VAL A 114 -2.06 0.30 -23.39
CA VAL A 114 -0.86 1.01 -22.97
C VAL A 114 0.30 0.02 -22.89
N GLN A 115 1.40 0.34 -23.56
CA GLN A 115 2.60 -0.50 -23.56
C GLN A 115 3.26 -0.54 -22.17
N CYS A 116 3.90 -1.67 -21.88
CA CYS A 116 4.63 -1.88 -20.64
C CYS A 116 6.12 -1.54 -20.86
N TYR A 117 6.64 -0.58 -20.10
CA TYR A 117 8.06 -0.21 -20.14
C TYR A 117 8.91 -1.32 -19.54
N ARG A 118 9.95 -1.73 -20.27
CA ARG A 118 10.83 -2.81 -19.92
C ARG A 118 12.26 -2.51 -20.35
N VAL A 119 13.24 -2.95 -19.56
CA VAL A 119 14.69 -2.76 -19.79
C VAL A 119 15.41 -4.09 -19.97
N LEU A 120 15.07 -5.09 -19.15
CA LEU A 120 15.64 -6.45 -19.21
C LEU A 120 14.65 -7.42 -19.84
N ASP A 121 15.15 -8.39 -20.61
CA ASP A 121 14.38 -9.57 -20.98
C ASP A 121 14.37 -10.61 -19.85
N ASP A 122 13.62 -11.72 -20.01
CA ASP A 122 13.48 -12.77 -18.99
C ASP A 122 14.80 -13.53 -18.71
N ASN A 123 15.80 -13.34 -19.57
CA ASN A 123 17.13 -13.89 -19.42
C ASN A 123 18.13 -12.88 -18.86
N GLY A 124 17.70 -11.68 -18.47
CA GLY A 124 18.56 -10.63 -17.93
C GLY A 124 19.45 -9.95 -18.99
N TYR A 125 19.12 -10.04 -20.29
CA TYR A 125 19.75 -9.23 -21.30
C TYR A 125 19.09 -7.86 -21.39
N GLN A 126 19.89 -6.83 -21.54
CA GLN A 126 19.41 -5.47 -21.73
C GLN A 126 18.89 -5.29 -23.16
N LEU A 127 17.67 -4.76 -23.28
CA LEU A 127 17.06 -4.46 -24.58
C LEU A 127 17.78 -3.28 -25.24
N SER A 128 18.10 -3.42 -26.53
CA SER A 128 19.00 -2.52 -27.28
C SER A 128 18.50 -1.09 -27.51
N SER A 129 17.23 -0.81 -27.26
CA SER A 129 16.61 0.51 -27.47
C SER A 129 16.80 1.52 -26.32
N THR A 130 17.54 1.15 -25.28
CA THR A 130 17.58 1.90 -24.00
C THR A 130 18.81 2.80 -23.88
N SER A 131 19.17 3.54 -24.94
CA SER A 131 20.32 4.46 -24.94
C SER A 131 20.21 5.66 -23.97
N SER A 132 19.03 5.93 -23.41
CA SER A 132 18.78 7.03 -22.46
C SER A 132 18.85 6.61 -20.98
N LEU A 133 19.20 5.36 -20.68
CA LEU A 133 19.24 4.85 -19.32
C LEU A 133 20.45 5.42 -18.57
N GLN A 134 20.18 6.08 -17.44
CA GLN A 134 21.26 6.27 -16.48
C GLN A 134 21.65 4.89 -15.92
N HIS A 135 22.92 4.54 -16.08
CA HIS A 135 23.44 3.28 -15.56
C HIS A 135 23.29 3.27 -14.03
N VAL A 136 22.62 2.23 -13.53
CA VAL A 136 22.67 1.91 -12.10
C VAL A 136 24.14 1.53 -11.81
N ASN A 137 24.76 2.19 -10.83
CA ASN A 137 26.13 1.84 -10.44
C ASN A 137 26.16 0.46 -9.75
N LYS A 138 27.34 -0.16 -9.73
CA LYS A 138 27.53 -1.50 -9.17
C LYS A 138 27.05 -1.60 -7.72
N GLU A 139 27.36 -0.61 -6.89
CA GLU A 139 27.03 -0.61 -5.47
C GLU A 139 25.51 -0.65 -5.24
N VAL A 140 24.75 0.23 -5.91
CA VAL A 140 23.29 0.26 -5.83
C VAL A 140 22.68 -1.03 -6.38
N ALA A 141 23.19 -1.55 -7.51
CA ALA A 141 22.70 -2.79 -8.10
C ALA A 141 22.91 -3.97 -7.15
N MET A 142 24.10 -4.07 -6.54
CA MET A 142 24.41 -5.16 -5.60
C MET A 142 23.57 -5.05 -4.32
N LYS A 143 23.35 -3.85 -3.81
CA LYS A 143 22.47 -3.64 -2.66
C LYS A 143 21.01 -3.98 -3.01
N MET A 144 20.51 -3.64 -4.21
CA MET A 144 19.18 -4.07 -4.67
C MET A 144 19.09 -5.60 -4.70
N TYR A 145 20.07 -6.26 -5.33
CA TYR A 145 20.06 -7.70 -5.45
C TYR A 145 20.11 -8.41 -4.09
N SER A 146 21.06 -8.04 -3.24
CA SER A 146 21.15 -8.61 -1.89
C SER A 146 19.89 -8.34 -1.07
N GLY A 147 19.25 -7.19 -1.24
CA GLY A 147 17.97 -6.88 -0.62
C GLY A 147 16.83 -7.78 -1.10
N MET A 148 16.76 -8.07 -2.42
CA MET A 148 15.76 -9.01 -2.97
C MET A 148 15.94 -10.41 -2.39
N VAL A 149 17.19 -10.91 -2.32
CA VAL A 149 17.52 -12.20 -1.71
C VAL A 149 17.22 -12.21 -0.21
N THR A 150 17.48 -11.10 0.48
CA THR A 150 17.16 -10.94 1.91
C THR A 150 15.66 -11.04 2.14
N LEU A 151 14.86 -10.33 1.35
CA LEU A 151 13.41 -10.34 1.44
C LEU A 151 12.84 -11.74 1.21
N GLU A 152 13.27 -12.42 0.14
CA GLU A 152 12.85 -13.79 -0.18
C GLU A 152 13.20 -14.78 0.94
N THR A 153 14.43 -14.68 1.48
CA THR A 153 14.88 -15.58 2.55
C THR A 153 14.16 -15.31 3.87
N MET A 154 13.99 -14.04 4.24
CA MET A 154 13.23 -13.62 5.42
C MET A 154 11.77 -14.09 5.35
N ASP A 155 11.12 -13.88 4.21
CA ASP A 155 9.74 -14.30 3.97
C ASP A 155 9.58 -15.82 4.12
N THR A 156 10.54 -16.60 3.59
CA THR A 156 10.54 -18.06 3.72
C THR A 156 10.58 -18.47 5.18
N VAL A 157 11.54 -17.93 5.96
CA VAL A 157 11.74 -18.33 7.36
C VAL A 157 10.57 -17.89 8.26
N LEU A 158 10.04 -16.67 8.05
CA LEU A 158 8.92 -16.18 8.85
C LEU A 158 7.58 -16.85 8.45
N TYR A 159 7.42 -17.23 7.19
CA TYR A 159 6.30 -18.09 6.79
C TYR A 159 6.33 -19.44 7.50
N GLU A 160 7.50 -20.10 7.54
CA GLU A 160 7.70 -21.34 8.28
C GLU A 160 7.41 -21.17 9.78
N ALA A 161 7.88 -20.07 10.39
CA ALA A 161 7.61 -19.75 11.80
C ALA A 161 6.10 -19.60 12.07
N GLN A 162 5.35 -19.00 11.14
CA GLN A 162 3.91 -18.93 11.26
C GLN A 162 3.26 -20.31 11.14
N ARG A 163 3.68 -21.14 10.18
CA ARG A 163 3.16 -22.53 10.04
C ARG A 163 3.42 -23.40 11.28
N GLN A 164 4.49 -23.10 12.02
CA GLN A 164 4.80 -23.72 13.31
C GLN A 164 4.03 -23.10 14.48
N GLY A 165 3.20 -22.09 14.26
CA GLY A 165 2.42 -21.40 15.30
C GLY A 165 3.23 -20.48 16.20
N ARG A 166 4.47 -20.12 15.81
CA ARG A 166 5.36 -19.22 16.58
C ARG A 166 4.97 -17.77 16.46
N ILE A 167 4.39 -17.38 15.33
CA ILE A 167 3.74 -16.08 15.09
C ILE A 167 2.32 -16.31 14.58
N THR A 168 1.45 -15.32 14.76
CA THR A 168 0.00 -15.48 14.51
C THR A 168 -0.40 -15.37 13.06
N PHE A 169 0.35 -14.59 12.28
CA PHE A 169 0.00 -14.24 10.90
C PHE A 169 1.26 -13.85 10.12
N TYR A 170 1.27 -14.11 8.81
CA TYR A 170 2.32 -13.64 7.92
C TYR A 170 1.81 -13.48 6.48
N LEU A 171 2.45 -12.59 5.73
CA LEU A 171 2.30 -12.38 4.30
C LEU A 171 3.68 -12.34 3.67
N THR A 172 3.85 -13.01 2.55
CA THR A 172 5.09 -12.97 1.78
C THR A 172 5.00 -11.99 0.61
N SER A 173 6.14 -11.54 0.13
CA SER A 173 6.28 -10.62 -1.01
C SER A 173 6.78 -11.32 -2.28
N PHE A 174 6.69 -12.66 -2.34
CA PHE A 174 7.18 -13.45 -3.47
C PHE A 174 6.57 -13.00 -4.80
N GLY A 175 7.46 -12.68 -5.75
CA GLY A 175 7.13 -12.13 -7.06
C GLY A 175 7.15 -10.59 -7.12
N GLU A 176 7.21 -9.90 -5.98
CA GLU A 176 7.16 -8.44 -5.89
C GLU A 176 8.47 -7.80 -5.37
N GLU A 177 9.55 -8.59 -5.27
CA GLU A 177 10.84 -8.18 -4.69
C GLU A 177 11.48 -7.03 -5.50
N ALA A 178 11.38 -7.07 -6.83
CA ALA A 178 11.93 -6.02 -7.68
C ALA A 178 11.21 -4.69 -7.48
N ILE A 179 9.87 -4.69 -7.35
CA ILE A 179 9.11 -3.48 -7.07
C ILE A 179 9.55 -2.87 -5.73
N ASN A 180 9.72 -3.71 -4.70
CA ASN A 180 10.15 -3.28 -3.37
C ASN A 180 11.51 -2.59 -3.41
N LEU A 181 12.54 -3.32 -3.87
CA LEU A 181 13.92 -2.88 -3.73
C LEU A 181 14.29 -1.80 -4.75
N ALA A 182 13.82 -1.93 -5.98
CA ALA A 182 14.15 -0.97 -7.03
C ALA A 182 13.44 0.38 -6.83
N SER A 183 12.19 0.39 -6.36
CA SER A 183 11.53 1.65 -6.01
C SER A 183 12.23 2.33 -4.85
N ALA A 184 12.59 1.58 -3.80
CA ALA A 184 13.31 2.14 -2.65
C ALA A 184 14.67 2.73 -3.03
N ALA A 185 15.42 2.05 -3.93
CA ALA A 185 16.71 2.51 -4.43
C ALA A 185 16.63 3.82 -5.24
N ALA A 186 15.46 4.10 -5.82
CA ALA A 186 15.19 5.29 -6.63
C ALA A 186 14.77 6.52 -5.81
N LEU A 187 14.53 6.34 -4.50
CA LEU A 187 14.03 7.37 -3.57
C LEU A 187 15.14 7.89 -2.65
N THR A 188 14.89 9.01 -2.00
CA THR A 188 15.75 9.56 -0.96
C THR A 188 15.21 9.24 0.44
N SER A 189 16.05 9.43 1.46
CA SER A 189 15.63 9.27 2.87
C SER A 189 14.55 10.26 3.29
N ASP A 190 14.46 11.43 2.63
CA ASP A 190 13.53 12.50 2.97
C ASP A 190 12.13 12.28 2.40
N ASP A 191 12.00 11.42 1.38
CA ASP A 191 10.70 11.04 0.84
C ASP A 191 9.89 10.24 1.87
N LEU A 192 8.61 10.54 2.01
CA LEU A 192 7.72 9.82 2.94
C LEU A 192 7.12 8.60 2.25
N ILE A 193 7.12 7.46 2.93
CA ILE A 193 6.54 6.21 2.42
C ILE A 193 5.21 5.93 3.11
N MET A 194 4.16 5.79 2.31
CA MET A 194 2.84 5.31 2.71
C MET A 194 2.64 3.90 2.13
N PRO A 195 3.03 2.85 2.87
CA PRO A 195 2.96 1.48 2.38
C PRO A 195 1.55 0.90 2.47
N GLN A 196 1.33 -0.21 1.78
CA GLN A 196 0.24 -1.13 2.09
C GLN A 196 0.76 -2.16 3.12
N TYR A 197 0.95 -3.41 2.74
CA TYR A 197 1.50 -4.44 3.65
C TYR A 197 2.55 -5.34 2.98
N ARG A 198 2.83 -5.14 1.69
CA ARG A 198 3.81 -5.94 0.94
C ARG A 198 5.06 -5.15 0.54
N GLU A 199 5.40 -4.10 1.30
CA GLU A 199 6.57 -3.27 1.07
C GLU A 199 7.66 -3.40 2.16
N PRO A 200 7.89 -4.59 2.77
CA PRO A 200 8.96 -4.71 3.76
C PRO A 200 10.35 -4.48 3.15
N GLY A 201 10.54 -4.77 1.87
CA GLY A 201 11.79 -4.48 1.18
C GLY A 201 12.14 -3.00 1.10
N VAL A 202 11.12 -2.12 0.98
CA VAL A 202 11.32 -0.67 1.03
C VAL A 202 11.83 -0.24 2.42
N LEU A 203 11.25 -0.80 3.46
CA LEU A 203 11.64 -0.51 4.84
C LEU A 203 13.04 -1.05 5.15
N TRP A 204 13.36 -2.27 4.68
CA TRP A 204 14.70 -2.85 4.79
C TRP A 204 15.75 -1.97 4.11
N TRP A 205 15.49 -1.50 2.90
CA TRP A 205 16.40 -0.61 2.18
C TRP A 205 16.75 0.64 2.98
N ARG A 206 15.79 1.16 3.75
CA ARG A 206 15.93 2.34 4.61
C ARG A 206 16.67 2.07 5.91
N GLY A 207 17.03 0.81 6.20
CA GLY A 207 17.84 0.42 7.33
C GLY A 207 17.08 -0.23 8.50
N PHE A 208 15.83 -0.65 8.30
CA PHE A 208 15.14 -1.48 9.27
C PHE A 208 15.79 -2.86 9.32
N THR A 209 16.17 -3.30 10.51
CA THR A 209 16.95 -4.53 10.70
C THR A 209 16.08 -5.78 10.74
N LEU A 210 16.67 -6.94 10.43
CA LEU A 210 15.96 -8.24 10.54
C LEU A 210 15.43 -8.48 11.96
N GLN A 211 16.16 -8.03 13.00
CA GLN A 211 15.68 -8.13 14.38
C GLN A 211 14.41 -7.28 14.62
N GLU A 212 14.33 -6.08 14.06
CA GLU A 212 13.16 -5.20 14.19
C GLU A 212 11.94 -5.80 13.48
N PHE A 213 12.11 -6.39 12.27
CA PHE A 213 11.04 -7.13 11.59
C PHE A 213 10.50 -8.25 12.46
N VAL A 214 11.40 -9.05 13.04
CA VAL A 214 11.02 -10.18 13.87
C VAL A 214 10.38 -9.72 15.18
N ASN A 215 10.91 -8.68 15.85
CA ASN A 215 10.32 -8.12 17.06
C ASN A 215 8.86 -7.70 16.84
N GLN A 216 8.55 -7.07 15.70
CA GLN A 216 7.18 -6.68 15.34
C GLN A 216 6.29 -7.91 15.12
N CYS A 217 6.78 -8.93 14.39
CA CYS A 217 6.02 -10.16 14.15
C CYS A 217 5.72 -10.92 15.45
N PHE A 218 6.61 -10.86 16.43
CA PHE A 218 6.42 -11.44 17.75
C PHE A 218 5.66 -10.53 18.71
N GLY A 219 5.49 -9.24 18.39
CA GLY A 219 4.82 -8.25 19.23
C GLY A 219 5.44 -8.16 20.62
N ASN A 220 6.78 -8.18 20.72
CA ASN A 220 7.51 -8.09 21.98
C ASN A 220 7.77 -6.63 22.39
N LYS A 221 8.38 -6.40 23.56
CA LYS A 221 8.62 -5.06 24.10
C LYS A 221 9.54 -4.17 23.25
N ASN A 222 10.31 -4.76 22.34
CA ASN A 222 11.21 -4.07 21.42
C ASN A 222 10.53 -3.69 20.09
N ASP A 223 9.25 -4.10 19.89
CA ASP A 223 8.45 -3.62 18.77
C ASP A 223 8.08 -2.15 18.98
N TYR A 224 8.32 -1.30 17.98
CA TYR A 224 7.94 0.11 18.00
C TYR A 224 6.42 0.31 18.18
N GLY A 225 5.62 -0.62 17.68
CA GLY A 225 4.17 -0.65 17.86
C GLY A 225 3.73 -1.17 19.23
N LYS A 226 4.68 -1.58 20.10
CA LYS A 226 4.40 -2.13 21.44
C LYS A 226 3.41 -3.29 21.41
N GLY A 227 3.51 -4.15 20.40
CA GLY A 227 2.64 -5.32 20.23
C GLY A 227 1.18 -5.02 19.92
N ARG A 228 0.83 -3.77 19.59
CA ARG A 228 -0.56 -3.37 19.30
C ARG A 228 -1.02 -3.70 17.89
N GLN A 229 -0.07 -3.90 16.97
CA GLN A 229 -0.34 -4.21 15.58
C GLN A 229 -0.20 -5.70 15.32
N MET A 230 -0.93 -6.20 14.33
CA MET A 230 -0.71 -7.55 13.79
C MET A 230 0.70 -7.67 13.20
N PRO A 231 1.26 -8.91 13.09
CA PRO A 231 2.46 -9.13 12.31
C PRO A 231 2.37 -8.46 10.92
N ILE A 232 3.52 -8.04 10.39
CA ILE A 232 3.69 -7.32 9.11
C ILE A 232 3.21 -5.86 9.08
N HIS A 233 2.59 -5.35 10.14
CA HIS A 233 2.16 -3.93 10.22
C HIS A 233 3.30 -3.06 10.75
N TYR A 234 4.39 -3.06 10.00
CA TYR A 234 5.60 -2.31 10.32
C TYR A 234 5.38 -0.79 10.24
N GLY A 235 6.19 -0.04 10.96
CA GLY A 235 6.24 1.39 10.89
C GLY A 235 7.50 1.94 11.55
N SER A 236 8.05 3.05 11.06
CA SER A 236 9.21 3.71 11.64
C SER A 236 9.24 5.19 11.25
N ASN A 237 8.96 6.07 12.22
CA ASN A 237 9.06 7.51 12.02
C ASN A 237 10.49 7.93 11.66
N LYS A 238 11.50 7.27 12.26
CA LYS A 238 12.92 7.54 11.99
C LYS A 238 13.28 7.30 10.52
N LEU A 239 12.61 6.36 9.87
CA LEU A 239 12.88 5.96 8.50
C LEU A 239 11.86 6.56 7.52
N ASN A 240 11.04 7.51 7.94
CA ASN A 240 9.99 8.10 7.11
C ASN A 240 9.08 7.04 6.46
N TYR A 241 8.75 5.98 7.21
CA TYR A 241 7.91 4.88 6.77
C TYR A 241 6.69 4.79 7.70
N PHE A 242 5.53 5.17 7.20
CA PHE A 242 4.30 5.19 7.99
C PHE A 242 3.86 3.77 8.35
N THR A 243 3.23 3.64 9.50
CA THR A 243 2.72 2.36 9.96
C THR A 243 1.68 1.82 8.97
N VAL A 244 1.86 0.57 8.58
CA VAL A 244 0.92 -0.15 7.71
C VAL A 244 -0.48 -0.15 8.31
N SER A 245 -1.49 0.11 7.48
CA SER A 245 -2.92 0.03 7.81
C SER A 245 -3.55 -1.14 7.05
N SER A 246 -4.35 -1.98 7.74
CA SER A 246 -5.03 -3.12 7.11
C SER A 246 -6.18 -2.73 6.17
N PRO A 247 -7.02 -1.72 6.47
CA PRO A 247 -8.03 -1.24 5.52
C PRO A 247 -7.37 -0.77 4.21
N LEU A 248 -7.89 -1.28 3.08
CA LEU A 248 -7.32 -0.98 1.76
C LEU A 248 -7.51 0.48 1.38
N ALA A 249 -6.53 1.04 0.68
CA ALA A 249 -6.51 2.37 0.09
C ALA A 249 -6.53 3.55 1.08
N THR A 250 -6.77 3.36 2.38
CA THR A 250 -6.88 4.46 3.37
C THR A 250 -5.60 5.29 3.49
N GLN A 251 -4.42 4.72 3.18
CA GLN A 251 -3.16 5.45 3.14
C GLN A 251 -3.08 6.45 1.97
N LEU A 252 -3.88 6.29 0.91
CA LEU A 252 -3.79 7.12 -0.29
C LEU A 252 -4.23 8.57 -0.04
N PRO A 253 -5.41 8.86 0.58
CA PRO A 253 -5.77 10.23 0.92
C PRO A 253 -4.83 10.84 1.97
N GLN A 254 -4.30 10.03 2.89
CA GLN A 254 -3.27 10.47 3.85
C GLN A 254 -1.99 10.89 3.13
N ALA A 255 -1.58 10.15 2.10
CA ALA A 255 -0.43 10.49 1.27
C ALA A 255 -0.59 11.84 0.57
N VAL A 256 -1.79 12.13 0.07
CA VAL A 256 -2.09 13.43 -0.55
C VAL A 256 -1.97 14.56 0.46
N GLY A 257 -2.51 14.39 1.67
CA GLY A 257 -2.40 15.37 2.75
C GLY A 257 -0.94 15.62 3.17
N ALA A 258 -0.16 14.55 3.33
CA ALA A 258 1.26 14.65 3.66
C ALA A 258 2.07 15.34 2.53
N ALA A 259 1.79 15.00 1.27
CA ALA A 259 2.46 15.64 0.13
C ALA A 259 2.10 17.13 0.00
N TYR A 260 0.85 17.50 0.29
CA TYR A 260 0.46 18.88 0.34
C TYR A 260 1.20 19.67 1.44
N SER A 261 1.43 19.04 2.60
CA SER A 261 2.29 19.63 3.65
C SER A 261 3.71 19.86 3.16
N LEU A 262 4.35 18.85 2.53
CA LEU A 262 5.69 18.99 1.95
C LEU A 262 5.76 20.13 0.93
N LYS A 263 4.75 20.25 0.05
CA LYS A 263 4.63 21.34 -0.91
C LYS A 263 4.55 22.71 -0.22
N THR A 264 3.71 22.82 0.80
CA THR A 264 3.53 24.06 1.56
C THR A 264 4.81 24.48 2.28
N GLU A 265 5.56 23.51 2.81
CA GLU A 265 6.85 23.70 3.45
C GLU A 265 8.02 23.87 2.46
N LYS A 266 7.76 23.75 1.15
CA LYS A 266 8.76 23.82 0.07
C LYS A 266 9.91 22.80 0.25
N LYS A 267 9.59 21.60 0.70
CA LYS A 267 10.56 20.51 0.85
C LYS A 267 10.90 19.89 -0.50
N ASP A 268 12.18 19.54 -0.69
CA ASP A 268 12.67 18.79 -1.87
C ASP A 268 12.41 17.28 -1.70
N ALA A 269 11.14 16.94 -1.46
CA ALA A 269 10.71 15.57 -1.18
C ALA A 269 9.29 15.35 -1.73
N CYS A 270 8.95 14.08 -1.93
CA CYS A 270 7.61 13.65 -2.29
C CYS A 270 7.07 12.58 -1.33
N VAL A 271 5.81 12.27 -1.46
CA VAL A 271 5.22 11.10 -0.80
C VAL A 271 5.09 9.98 -1.81
N VAL A 272 5.50 8.77 -1.44
CA VAL A 272 5.32 7.58 -2.27
C VAL A 272 4.30 6.67 -1.60
N ALA A 273 3.17 6.48 -2.29
CA ALA A 273 2.06 5.68 -1.79
C ALA A 273 1.96 4.37 -2.57
N PHE A 274 2.14 3.25 -1.88
CA PHE A 274 2.01 1.91 -2.45
C PHE A 274 0.61 1.35 -2.23
N PHE A 275 0.10 0.63 -3.24
CA PHE A 275 -1.18 -0.05 -3.14
C PHE A 275 -1.25 -1.21 -4.14
N GLY A 276 -2.16 -2.16 -3.90
CA GLY A 276 -2.42 -3.28 -4.81
C GLY A 276 -3.56 -2.96 -5.79
N ASP A 277 -3.75 -3.84 -6.77
CA ASP A 277 -4.84 -3.75 -7.75
C ASP A 277 -6.22 -3.71 -7.08
N GLY A 278 -6.45 -4.51 -6.03
CA GLY A 278 -7.69 -4.48 -5.25
C GLY A 278 -8.02 -3.13 -4.63
N SER A 279 -7.02 -2.38 -4.18
CA SER A 279 -7.21 -1.03 -3.65
C SER A 279 -7.75 -0.04 -4.68
N SER A 280 -7.54 -0.30 -5.98
CA SER A 280 -8.07 0.57 -7.04
C SER A 280 -9.58 0.48 -7.24
N SER A 281 -10.25 -0.43 -6.54
CA SER A 281 -11.71 -0.57 -6.49
C SER A 281 -12.33 0.17 -5.30
N GLU A 282 -11.50 0.68 -4.36
CA GLU A 282 -11.96 1.43 -3.20
C GLU A 282 -12.23 2.90 -3.54
N GLY A 283 -13.22 3.51 -2.84
CA GLY A 283 -13.55 4.93 -3.03
C GLY A 283 -12.38 5.88 -2.73
N ASP A 284 -11.57 5.55 -1.74
CA ASP A 284 -10.40 6.32 -1.33
C ASP A 284 -9.35 6.45 -2.44
N PHE A 285 -9.19 5.42 -3.29
CA PHE A 285 -8.32 5.50 -4.47
C PHE A 285 -8.78 6.62 -5.42
N HIS A 286 -10.05 6.63 -5.78
CA HIS A 286 -10.62 7.61 -6.71
C HIS A 286 -10.57 9.03 -6.14
N ALA A 287 -10.95 9.18 -4.89
CA ALA A 287 -10.88 10.46 -4.18
C ALA A 287 -9.43 10.97 -4.12
N SER A 288 -8.47 10.11 -3.79
CA SER A 288 -7.06 10.50 -3.66
C SER A 288 -6.44 10.98 -4.96
N LEU A 289 -6.70 10.28 -6.06
CA LEU A 289 -6.21 10.71 -7.38
C LEU A 289 -6.75 12.09 -7.73
N ASN A 290 -8.06 12.31 -7.54
CA ASN A 290 -8.68 13.61 -7.82
C ASN A 290 -8.11 14.72 -6.92
N PHE A 291 -8.00 14.49 -5.61
CA PHE A 291 -7.38 15.44 -4.68
C PHE A 291 -5.95 15.76 -5.06
N ALA A 292 -5.14 14.74 -5.35
CA ALA A 292 -3.74 14.92 -5.71
C ALA A 292 -3.60 15.77 -6.98
N ALA A 293 -4.43 15.54 -7.99
CA ALA A 293 -4.44 16.29 -9.23
C ALA A 293 -4.84 17.76 -9.03
N VAL A 294 -5.95 18.00 -8.32
CA VAL A 294 -6.50 19.36 -8.09
C VAL A 294 -5.59 20.19 -7.19
N MET A 295 -5.02 19.58 -6.14
CA MET A 295 -4.10 20.25 -5.21
C MET A 295 -2.66 20.30 -5.74
N GLU A 296 -2.39 19.65 -6.88
CA GLU A 296 -1.05 19.53 -7.45
C GLU A 296 -0.05 19.01 -6.40
N ALA A 297 -0.44 17.95 -5.68
CA ALA A 297 0.37 17.39 -4.60
C ALA A 297 1.48 16.49 -5.16
N PRO A 298 2.73 16.61 -4.69
CA PRO A 298 3.84 15.77 -5.16
C PRO A 298 3.76 14.34 -4.58
N VAL A 299 2.84 13.55 -5.11
CA VAL A 299 2.66 12.13 -4.75
C VAL A 299 3.07 11.24 -5.92
N VAL A 300 3.86 10.21 -5.65
CA VAL A 300 4.09 9.10 -6.57
C VAL A 300 3.24 7.92 -6.11
N PHE A 301 2.17 7.64 -6.83
CA PHE A 301 1.31 6.47 -6.60
C PHE A 301 1.91 5.26 -7.32
N ILE A 302 2.24 4.20 -6.58
CA ILE A 302 2.78 2.96 -7.15
C ILE A 302 1.78 1.83 -6.90
N CYS A 303 1.11 1.42 -7.98
CA CYS A 303 0.25 0.24 -7.96
C CYS A 303 1.09 -1.01 -8.22
N ARG A 304 1.08 -1.96 -7.28
CA ARG A 304 1.54 -3.32 -7.49
C ARG A 304 0.38 -4.13 -8.06
N ASN A 305 0.27 -4.14 -9.39
CA ASN A 305 -0.74 -4.96 -10.07
C ASN A 305 -0.22 -6.38 -10.18
N ASN A 306 -0.52 -7.19 -9.19
CA ASN A 306 -0.13 -8.61 -9.14
C ASN A 306 -1.22 -9.56 -9.66
N GLY A 307 -2.27 -9.02 -10.27
CA GLY A 307 -3.33 -9.75 -10.94
C GLY A 307 -4.48 -10.22 -10.05
N TRP A 308 -4.32 -10.17 -8.71
CA TRP A 308 -5.25 -10.81 -7.80
C TRP A 308 -5.48 -10.05 -6.50
N ALA A 309 -6.71 -9.62 -6.25
CA ALA A 309 -7.16 -9.13 -4.95
C ALA A 309 -7.76 -10.31 -4.16
N ILE A 310 -6.94 -10.96 -3.32
CA ILE A 310 -7.24 -12.26 -2.70
C ILE A 310 -7.61 -13.28 -3.78
N SER A 311 -8.90 -13.60 -3.95
CA SER A 311 -9.45 -14.53 -4.94
C SER A 311 -10.08 -13.87 -6.16
N THR A 312 -10.13 -12.53 -6.22
CA THR A 312 -10.73 -11.78 -7.32
C THR A 312 -9.66 -11.39 -8.35
N PRO A 313 -9.71 -11.90 -9.59
CA PRO A 313 -8.78 -11.49 -10.64
C PRO A 313 -9.08 -10.07 -11.12
N THR A 314 -8.08 -9.39 -11.69
CA THR A 314 -8.24 -8.02 -12.22
C THR A 314 -9.31 -7.91 -13.29
N THR A 315 -9.58 -8.97 -14.05
CA THR A 315 -10.63 -9.03 -15.05
C THR A 315 -12.05 -8.91 -14.48
N GLU A 316 -12.23 -9.21 -13.19
CA GLU A 316 -13.49 -9.05 -12.46
C GLU A 316 -13.55 -7.73 -11.66
N GLN A 317 -12.43 -7.02 -11.54
CA GLN A 317 -12.36 -5.75 -10.81
C GLN A 317 -12.63 -4.53 -11.70
N PHE A 318 -12.15 -4.54 -12.94
CA PHE A 318 -12.32 -3.41 -13.86
C PHE A 318 -12.34 -3.87 -15.32
N ARG A 319 -13.02 -3.09 -16.18
CA ARG A 319 -13.11 -3.34 -17.64
C ARG A 319 -12.06 -2.57 -18.42
N SER A 320 -11.50 -1.52 -17.85
CA SER A 320 -10.50 -0.66 -18.50
C SER A 320 -9.17 -1.39 -18.73
N ASP A 321 -8.29 -0.80 -19.55
CA ASP A 321 -6.92 -1.30 -19.75
C ASP A 321 -6.04 -1.05 -18.50
N GLY A 322 -6.31 -1.79 -17.44
CA GLY A 322 -5.56 -1.71 -16.20
C GLY A 322 -5.83 -0.44 -15.39
N ILE A 323 -4.87 -0.11 -14.55
CA ILE A 323 -4.94 1.01 -13.61
C ILE A 323 -4.27 2.26 -14.21
N VAL A 324 -3.28 2.09 -15.09
CA VAL A 324 -2.54 3.18 -15.73
C VAL A 324 -3.45 4.20 -16.42
N VAL A 325 -4.51 3.74 -17.11
CA VAL A 325 -5.45 4.61 -17.82
C VAL A 325 -6.35 5.43 -16.89
N LYS A 326 -6.49 4.99 -15.62
CA LYS A 326 -7.23 5.75 -14.60
C LYS A 326 -6.53 7.07 -14.27
N GLY A 327 -5.19 7.12 -14.36
CA GLY A 327 -4.45 8.37 -14.19
C GLY A 327 -4.85 9.44 -15.20
N HIS A 328 -5.01 9.07 -16.46
CA HIS A 328 -5.47 9.99 -17.49
C HIS A 328 -6.85 10.60 -17.18
N ALA A 329 -7.77 9.80 -16.64
CA ALA A 329 -9.12 10.27 -16.27
C ALA A 329 -9.10 11.36 -15.17
N TYR A 330 -8.04 11.45 -14.38
CA TYR A 330 -7.83 12.47 -13.34
C TYR A 330 -6.81 13.54 -13.72
N GLY A 331 -6.30 13.54 -14.97
CA GLY A 331 -5.25 14.48 -15.40
C GLY A 331 -3.88 14.19 -14.80
N ILE A 332 -3.61 12.96 -14.41
CA ILE A 332 -2.35 12.49 -13.81
C ILE A 332 -1.52 11.76 -14.87
N ARG A 333 -0.25 12.15 -15.03
CA ARG A 333 0.70 11.39 -15.84
C ARG A 333 0.90 10.01 -15.30
N SER A 334 0.88 9.00 -16.16
CA SER A 334 0.97 7.62 -15.75
C SER A 334 1.85 6.80 -16.69
N ILE A 335 2.44 5.73 -16.14
CA ILE A 335 3.26 4.77 -16.86
C ILE A 335 2.95 3.36 -16.39
N ARG A 336 2.94 2.39 -17.32
CA ARG A 336 2.95 0.97 -17.02
C ARG A 336 4.36 0.42 -17.13
N VAL A 337 4.80 -0.35 -16.14
CA VAL A 337 6.17 -0.85 -16.01
C VAL A 337 6.14 -2.36 -15.74
N ASP A 338 7.08 -3.11 -16.29
CA ASP A 338 7.31 -4.50 -15.90
C ASP A 338 7.86 -4.53 -14.47
N GLY A 339 7.02 -4.94 -13.53
CA GLY A 339 7.34 -5.01 -12.10
C GLY A 339 8.34 -6.11 -11.74
N ASN A 340 8.63 -7.03 -12.68
CA ASN A 340 9.64 -8.07 -12.50
C ASN A 340 11.02 -7.64 -13.01
N ASP A 341 11.10 -6.48 -13.67
CA ASP A 341 12.36 -5.88 -14.14
C ASP A 341 12.80 -4.76 -13.19
N ALA A 342 13.78 -5.07 -12.32
CA ALA A 342 14.29 -4.12 -11.33
C ALA A 342 14.86 -2.84 -11.94
N LEU A 343 15.47 -2.89 -13.13
CA LEU A 343 15.99 -1.69 -13.79
C LEU A 343 14.88 -0.82 -14.35
N ALA A 344 13.83 -1.41 -14.90
CA ALA A 344 12.68 -0.67 -15.39
C ALA A 344 11.95 0.04 -14.23
N VAL A 345 11.71 -0.66 -13.12
CA VAL A 345 11.11 -0.07 -11.92
C VAL A 345 11.98 1.06 -11.36
N TYR A 346 13.28 0.83 -11.20
CA TYR A 346 14.21 1.86 -10.71
C TYR A 346 14.16 3.13 -11.55
N ASN A 347 14.25 3.00 -12.86
CA ASN A 347 14.23 4.15 -13.77
C ASN A 347 12.90 4.90 -13.75
N ALA A 348 11.78 4.17 -13.79
CA ALA A 348 10.45 4.77 -13.78
C ALA A 348 10.20 5.54 -12.48
N VAL A 349 10.51 4.95 -11.33
CA VAL A 349 10.32 5.60 -10.01
C VAL A 349 11.23 6.81 -9.86
N ARG A 350 12.49 6.72 -10.30
CA ARG A 350 13.44 7.85 -10.26
C ARG A 350 12.96 9.03 -11.10
N VAL A 351 12.47 8.77 -12.31
CA VAL A 351 11.91 9.81 -13.18
C VAL A 351 10.64 10.38 -12.58
N ALA A 352 9.74 9.53 -12.09
CA ALA A 352 8.49 9.94 -11.45
C ALA A 352 8.74 10.82 -10.22
N ARG A 353 9.70 10.43 -9.35
CA ARG A 353 10.12 11.25 -8.21
C ARG A 353 10.60 12.64 -8.64
N LYS A 354 11.51 12.66 -9.63
CA LYS A 354 12.01 13.94 -10.16
C LYS A 354 10.87 14.80 -10.65
N MET A 355 9.96 14.27 -11.47
CA MET A 355 8.80 15.01 -11.98
C MET A 355 7.88 15.49 -10.85
N ALA A 356 7.56 14.61 -9.89
CA ALA A 356 6.69 14.95 -8.77
C ALA A 356 7.26 16.12 -7.95
N VAL A 357 8.56 16.12 -7.67
CA VAL A 357 9.22 17.18 -6.89
C VAL A 357 9.40 18.46 -7.70
N THR A 358 9.88 18.37 -8.95
CA THR A 358 10.18 19.58 -9.76
C THR A 358 8.93 20.27 -10.31
N GLU A 359 7.92 19.50 -10.70
CA GLU A 359 6.69 20.02 -11.29
C GLU A 359 5.56 20.18 -10.26
N GLN A 360 5.77 19.70 -9.02
CA GLN A 360 4.77 19.71 -7.94
C GLN A 360 3.44 19.07 -8.38
N ARG A 361 3.52 17.86 -8.97
CA ARG A 361 2.37 17.15 -9.53
C ARG A 361 2.39 15.66 -9.19
N PRO A 362 1.22 15.02 -9.08
CA PRO A 362 1.15 13.58 -8.87
C PRO A 362 1.55 12.80 -10.12
N ILE A 363 2.11 11.59 -9.89
CA ILE A 363 2.45 10.61 -10.93
C ILE A 363 1.86 9.26 -10.54
N LEU A 364 1.34 8.50 -11.49
CA LEU A 364 0.85 7.14 -11.28
C LEU A 364 1.72 6.12 -12.04
N ILE A 365 2.21 5.13 -11.32
CA ILE A 365 2.95 3.99 -11.88
C ILE A 365 2.11 2.72 -11.67
N GLU A 366 1.83 1.99 -12.73
CA GLU A 366 1.28 0.63 -12.67
C GLU A 366 2.41 -0.37 -12.90
N ALA A 367 2.88 -1.03 -11.87
CA ALA A 367 3.92 -2.07 -11.95
C ALA A 367 3.25 -3.44 -12.08
N MET A 368 3.40 -4.03 -13.27
CA MET A 368 2.80 -5.32 -13.62
C MET A 368 3.65 -6.46 -13.07
N THR A 369 3.07 -7.30 -12.26
CA THR A 369 3.73 -8.48 -11.67
C THR A 369 2.72 -9.59 -11.41
N TYR A 370 3.09 -10.58 -10.61
CA TYR A 370 2.22 -11.68 -10.21
C TYR A 370 2.49 -12.09 -8.75
N ARG A 371 1.42 -12.27 -7.98
CA ARG A 371 1.52 -12.81 -6.63
C ARG A 371 1.76 -14.32 -6.68
N VAL A 372 3.01 -14.76 -6.51
CA VAL A 372 3.38 -16.19 -6.59
C VAL A 372 2.84 -16.98 -5.41
N SER A 373 2.82 -16.40 -4.21
CA SER A 373 2.35 -17.06 -3.00
C SER A 373 0.84 -16.95 -2.78
N HIS A 374 0.33 -17.61 -1.75
CA HIS A 374 -1.00 -17.34 -1.20
C HIS A 374 -1.15 -15.87 -0.79
N HIS A 375 -2.39 -15.39 -0.68
CA HIS A 375 -2.61 -14.01 -0.22
C HIS A 375 -2.00 -13.79 1.16
N SER A 376 -2.23 -14.73 2.05
CA SER A 376 -1.65 -14.76 3.42
C SER A 376 -1.52 -16.21 3.90
N THR A 377 -0.98 -16.38 5.10
CA THR A 377 -0.92 -17.71 5.75
C THR A 377 -2.29 -18.30 6.10
N SER A 378 -3.36 -17.51 5.98
CA SER A 378 -4.75 -17.95 6.17
C SER A 378 -5.48 -18.28 4.86
N ASP A 379 -4.80 -18.15 3.71
CA ASP A 379 -5.35 -18.37 2.38
C ASP A 379 -4.79 -19.62 1.71
N ASP A 380 -5.58 -20.24 0.84
CA ASP A 380 -5.16 -21.31 -0.06
C ASP A 380 -5.51 -20.95 -1.50
N SER A 381 -4.57 -20.32 -2.18
CA SER A 381 -4.78 -19.82 -3.55
C SER A 381 -4.97 -20.91 -4.60
N THR A 382 -4.65 -22.17 -4.30
CA THR A 382 -4.91 -23.30 -5.22
C THR A 382 -6.40 -23.59 -5.40
N LYS A 383 -7.26 -23.01 -4.54
CA LYS A 383 -8.72 -23.11 -4.66
C LYS A 383 -9.29 -22.23 -5.78
N TYR A 384 -8.56 -21.23 -6.23
CA TYR A 384 -9.05 -20.25 -7.21
C TYR A 384 -8.06 -19.90 -8.33
N ARG A 385 -6.82 -20.44 -8.28
CA ARG A 385 -5.79 -20.26 -9.31
C ARG A 385 -5.21 -21.61 -9.76
N PRO A 386 -4.95 -21.79 -11.06
CA PRO A 386 -4.23 -22.97 -11.56
C PRO A 386 -2.80 -23.03 -11.01
N VAL A 387 -2.35 -24.22 -10.64
CA VAL A 387 -1.00 -24.44 -10.10
C VAL A 387 0.07 -24.19 -11.17
N ASP A 388 -0.18 -24.58 -12.40
CA ASP A 388 0.72 -24.36 -13.55
C ASP A 388 0.94 -22.85 -13.85
N GLU A 389 -0.09 -22.03 -13.68
CA GLU A 389 0.06 -20.56 -13.75
C GLU A 389 1.00 -20.04 -12.67
N ILE A 390 0.82 -20.48 -11.43
CA ILE A 390 1.69 -20.08 -10.30
C ILE A 390 3.14 -20.53 -10.57
N ASP A 391 3.34 -21.76 -11.02
CA ASP A 391 4.67 -22.32 -11.30
C ASP A 391 5.35 -21.61 -12.47
N TYR A 392 4.60 -21.23 -13.51
CA TYR A 392 5.15 -20.41 -14.59
C TYR A 392 5.73 -19.11 -14.08
N TRP A 393 4.97 -18.34 -13.28
CA TRP A 393 5.45 -17.07 -12.74
C TRP A 393 6.61 -17.25 -11.75
N LYS A 394 6.58 -18.30 -10.95
CA LYS A 394 7.63 -18.64 -10.00
C LYS A 394 8.96 -18.98 -10.68
N THR A 395 8.93 -19.64 -11.84
CA THR A 395 10.14 -20.15 -12.51
C THR A 395 10.60 -19.24 -13.63
N SER A 396 9.69 -18.88 -14.56
CA SER A 396 10.03 -18.18 -15.79
C SER A 396 10.09 -16.66 -15.64
N ARG A 397 9.31 -16.10 -14.69
CA ARG A 397 9.17 -14.67 -14.51
C ARG A 397 9.58 -14.19 -13.11
N ASN A 398 10.39 -14.96 -12.40
CA ASN A 398 10.87 -14.61 -11.07
C ASN A 398 11.80 -13.39 -11.12
N PRO A 399 11.47 -12.27 -10.44
CA PRO A 399 12.24 -11.03 -10.51
C PRO A 399 13.65 -11.15 -9.92
N VAL A 400 13.84 -11.98 -8.87
CA VAL A 400 15.16 -12.24 -8.27
C VAL A 400 16.05 -12.95 -9.28
N SER A 401 15.53 -13.98 -9.96
CA SER A 401 16.26 -14.74 -10.98
C SER A 401 16.61 -13.90 -12.20
N ILE A 402 15.69 -13.04 -12.68
CA ILE A 402 15.96 -12.14 -13.81
C ILE A 402 17.10 -11.19 -13.46
N PHE A 403 17.04 -10.56 -12.30
CA PHE A 403 18.06 -9.59 -11.89
C PHE A 403 19.39 -10.27 -11.55
N ARG A 404 19.36 -11.49 -10.98
CA ARG A 404 20.54 -12.33 -10.78
C ARG A 404 21.30 -12.56 -12.09
N LYS A 405 20.62 -13.04 -13.12
CA LYS A 405 21.22 -13.26 -14.44
C LYS A 405 21.91 -12.00 -15.00
N TRP A 406 21.33 -10.83 -14.75
CA TRP A 406 21.91 -9.56 -15.18
C TRP A 406 23.19 -9.22 -14.40
N VAL A 407 23.21 -9.33 -13.05
CA VAL A 407 24.40 -9.02 -12.24
C VAL A 407 25.53 -10.03 -12.47
N GLU A 408 25.22 -11.30 -12.73
CA GLU A 408 26.18 -12.34 -13.12
C GLU A 408 26.83 -12.03 -14.47
N ARG A 409 26.03 -11.60 -15.47
CA ARG A 409 26.57 -11.17 -16.78
C ARG A 409 27.51 -9.96 -16.70
N LYS A 410 27.30 -9.11 -15.70
CA LYS A 410 28.23 -8.00 -15.40
C LYS A 410 29.51 -8.46 -14.70
N GLY A 411 29.60 -9.73 -14.32
CA GLY A 411 30.73 -10.26 -13.54
C GLY A 411 30.74 -9.72 -12.10
N TRP A 412 29.59 -9.37 -11.55
CA TRP A 412 29.49 -8.79 -10.23
C TRP A 412 29.04 -9.78 -9.16
N TRP A 413 28.59 -10.96 -9.55
CA TRP A 413 28.01 -11.97 -8.67
C TRP A 413 28.38 -13.39 -9.09
N SER A 414 28.46 -14.33 -8.12
CA SER A 414 28.74 -15.75 -8.35
C SER A 414 27.84 -16.66 -7.51
N ASP A 415 27.83 -17.97 -7.84
CA ASP A 415 27.10 -19.01 -7.12
C ASP A 415 27.58 -19.16 -5.66
N GLU A 416 28.88 -18.98 -5.42
CA GLU A 416 29.45 -19.03 -4.07
C GLU A 416 28.89 -17.88 -3.21
N GLN A 417 28.93 -16.65 -3.75
CA GLN A 417 28.39 -15.46 -3.07
C GLN A 417 26.90 -15.59 -2.79
N GLU A 418 26.13 -16.18 -3.72
CA GLU A 418 24.70 -16.48 -3.52
C GLU A 418 24.50 -17.43 -2.33
N SER A 419 25.24 -18.52 -2.30
CA SER A 419 25.11 -19.53 -1.25
C SER A 419 25.50 -18.98 0.12
N GLU A 420 26.59 -18.20 0.19
CA GLU A 420 27.01 -17.53 1.42
C GLU A 420 25.97 -16.52 1.91
N LEU A 421 25.47 -15.67 1.02
CA LEU A 421 24.47 -14.65 1.37
C LEU A 421 23.19 -15.31 1.93
N ARG A 422 22.63 -16.31 1.23
CA ARG A 422 21.42 -17.01 1.67
C ARG A 422 21.61 -17.71 3.02
N ALA A 423 22.76 -18.37 3.20
CA ALA A 423 23.09 -19.04 4.46
C ALA A 423 23.21 -18.05 5.62
N ASP A 424 23.89 -16.92 5.39
CA ASP A 424 24.06 -15.86 6.40
C ASP A 424 22.74 -15.21 6.78
N ILE A 425 21.92 -14.80 5.80
CA ILE A 425 20.60 -14.21 6.07
C ILE A 425 19.72 -15.20 6.84
N ARG A 426 19.66 -16.47 6.40
CA ARG A 426 18.87 -17.48 7.11
C ARG A 426 19.30 -17.62 8.56
N LYS A 427 20.61 -17.64 8.82
CA LYS A 427 21.18 -17.68 10.17
C LYS A 427 20.79 -16.45 10.98
N GLN A 428 20.87 -15.25 10.39
CA GLN A 428 20.49 -14.00 11.06
C GLN A 428 19.00 -13.97 11.43
N VAL A 429 18.11 -14.39 10.52
CA VAL A 429 16.66 -14.44 10.80
C VAL A 429 16.34 -15.46 11.89
N ILE A 430 16.93 -16.65 11.84
CA ILE A 430 16.74 -17.67 12.88
C ILE A 430 17.21 -17.16 14.26
N ASN A 431 18.39 -16.52 14.29
CA ASN A 431 18.89 -15.89 15.53
C ASN A 431 17.95 -14.79 16.04
N ALA A 432 17.45 -13.93 15.14
CA ALA A 432 16.50 -12.89 15.49
C ALA A 432 15.20 -13.48 16.09
N ILE A 433 14.72 -14.58 15.54
CA ILE A 433 13.56 -15.31 16.08
C ILE A 433 13.85 -15.83 17.51
N GLN A 434 15.01 -16.46 17.72
CA GLN A 434 15.40 -16.96 19.04
C GLN A 434 15.49 -15.85 20.11
N VAL A 435 15.99 -14.67 19.70
CA VAL A 435 16.04 -13.49 20.57
C VAL A 435 14.64 -12.98 20.86
N ALA A 436 13.79 -12.87 19.82
CA ALA A 436 12.44 -12.34 19.97
C ALA A 436 11.54 -13.23 20.85
N GLU A 437 11.71 -14.55 20.78
CA GLU A 437 10.97 -15.49 21.63
C GLU A 437 11.30 -15.39 23.12
N LYS A 438 12.55 -15.03 23.42
CA LYS A 438 13.01 -14.84 24.81
C LYS A 438 12.71 -13.46 25.34
N THR A 439 12.32 -12.53 24.46
CA THR A 439 12.03 -11.13 24.81
C THR A 439 10.60 -11.04 25.32
N GLU A 440 10.41 -10.48 26.52
CA GLU A 440 9.10 -10.25 27.13
C GLU A 440 8.16 -9.45 26.22
N LYS A 441 6.88 -9.63 26.44
CA LYS A 441 5.83 -8.77 25.83
C LYS A 441 5.91 -7.36 26.43
N PRO A 442 5.30 -6.37 25.76
CA PRO A 442 5.13 -5.04 26.34
C PRO A 442 4.36 -5.11 27.66
N ALA A 443 4.72 -4.25 28.61
CA ALA A 443 4.02 -4.17 29.89
C ALA A 443 2.53 -3.87 29.72
N LEU A 444 1.69 -4.38 30.61
CA LEU A 444 0.24 -4.20 30.57
C LEU A 444 -0.17 -2.73 30.44
N GLY A 445 0.51 -1.83 31.17
CA GLY A 445 0.25 -0.39 31.12
C GLY A 445 0.36 0.24 29.72
N ASN A 446 1.16 -0.37 28.83
CA ASN A 446 1.27 0.10 27.44
C ASN A 446 -0.02 -0.05 26.63
N MET A 447 -1.02 -0.84 27.08
CA MET A 447 -2.34 -0.91 26.44
C MET A 447 -3.13 0.41 26.57
N PHE A 448 -2.84 1.22 27.59
CA PHE A 448 -3.60 2.40 27.98
C PHE A 448 -2.86 3.71 27.75
N SER A 449 -1.61 3.65 27.30
CA SER A 449 -0.76 4.81 27.04
C SER A 449 -0.76 5.24 25.56
N ASP A 450 -0.18 6.41 25.27
CA ASP A 450 0.19 6.91 23.94
C ASP A 450 -0.99 7.34 23.03
N VAL A 451 -2.26 7.27 23.49
CA VAL A 451 -3.42 7.72 22.69
C VAL A 451 -3.90 9.10 23.15
N TYR A 452 -3.93 9.33 24.45
CA TYR A 452 -4.38 10.56 25.05
C TYR A 452 -3.24 11.22 25.83
N GLU A 453 -3.15 12.54 25.79
CA GLU A 453 -2.23 13.31 26.63
C GLU A 453 -2.49 13.00 28.13
N GLN A 454 -3.75 12.96 28.52
CA GLN A 454 -4.17 12.50 29.84
C GLN A 454 -5.08 11.29 29.68
N VAL A 455 -4.69 10.18 30.29
CA VAL A 455 -5.48 8.94 30.24
C VAL A 455 -6.86 9.18 30.85
N PRO A 456 -7.98 8.94 30.11
CA PRO A 456 -9.34 9.08 30.61
C PRO A 456 -9.65 8.17 31.80
N LEU A 457 -10.59 8.57 32.65
CA LEU A 457 -10.96 7.82 33.86
C LEU A 457 -11.43 6.39 33.56
N ASN A 458 -12.17 6.18 32.50
CA ASN A 458 -12.63 4.85 32.09
C ASN A 458 -11.46 3.92 31.70
N LEU A 459 -10.40 4.43 31.09
CA LEU A 459 -9.23 3.62 30.77
C LEU A 459 -8.39 3.31 32.02
N LYS A 460 -8.27 4.25 32.97
CA LYS A 460 -7.65 3.97 34.28
C LYS A 460 -8.40 2.89 35.06
N GLU A 461 -9.71 2.94 35.03
CA GLU A 461 -10.55 1.90 35.66
C GLU A 461 -10.38 0.54 34.98
N GLN A 462 -10.36 0.50 33.65
CA GLN A 462 -10.12 -0.74 32.90
C GLN A 462 -8.74 -1.33 33.21
N GLU A 463 -7.70 -0.50 33.28
CA GLU A 463 -6.35 -0.95 33.67
C GLU A 463 -6.36 -1.55 35.06
N ARG A 464 -6.99 -0.88 36.05
CA ARG A 464 -7.12 -1.38 37.41
C ARG A 464 -7.84 -2.73 37.44
N LEU A 465 -8.98 -2.86 36.77
CA LEU A 465 -9.76 -4.11 36.70
C LEU A 465 -8.95 -5.26 36.09
N ILE A 466 -8.20 -5.02 35.03
CA ILE A 466 -7.36 -6.06 34.42
C ILE A 466 -6.25 -6.49 35.38
N ARG A 467 -5.54 -5.54 36.02
CA ARG A 467 -4.49 -5.85 37.01
C ARG A 467 -5.04 -6.67 38.18
N ASP A 468 -6.21 -6.30 38.69
CA ASP A 468 -6.86 -7.04 39.79
C ASP A 468 -7.31 -8.43 39.33
N THR A 469 -7.75 -8.59 38.08
CA THR A 469 -8.15 -9.89 37.52
C THR A 469 -6.95 -10.81 37.33
N VAL A 470 -5.84 -10.30 36.77
CA VAL A 470 -4.62 -11.09 36.60
C VAL A 470 -4.06 -11.52 37.97
N LYS A 471 -4.10 -10.65 38.99
CA LYS A 471 -3.67 -11.03 40.39
C LYS A 471 -4.53 -12.13 40.98
N ARG A 472 -5.85 -12.12 40.71
CA ARG A 472 -6.78 -13.15 41.22
C ARG A 472 -6.67 -14.50 40.50
N HIS A 473 -6.28 -14.45 39.21
CA HIS A 473 -6.23 -15.63 38.33
C HIS A 473 -4.91 -15.72 37.55
N PRO A 474 -3.73 -15.72 38.21
CA PRO A 474 -2.45 -15.62 37.54
C PRO A 474 -2.17 -16.79 36.57
N GLN A 475 -2.75 -17.97 36.85
CA GLN A 475 -2.58 -19.17 36.03
C GLN A 475 -3.27 -19.07 34.65
N ASP A 476 -4.21 -18.14 34.48
CA ASP A 476 -4.97 -17.97 33.23
C ASP A 476 -4.31 -16.96 32.26
N TYR A 477 -3.21 -16.34 32.67
CA TYR A 477 -2.52 -15.30 31.93
C TYR A 477 -1.07 -15.66 31.63
N PRO A 478 -0.52 -15.21 30.48
CA PRO A 478 0.87 -15.41 30.13
C PRO A 478 1.82 -14.77 31.15
N THR A 479 2.89 -15.48 31.49
CA THR A 479 3.90 -15.01 32.46
C THR A 479 4.92 -14.04 31.85
N ASP A 480 4.98 -13.95 30.52
CA ASP A 480 5.89 -13.09 29.75
C ASP A 480 5.33 -11.68 29.50
N VAL A 481 4.17 -11.33 30.11
CA VAL A 481 3.59 -9.98 30.09
C VAL A 481 3.84 -9.31 31.44
N PRO A 482 4.74 -8.31 31.52
CA PRO A 482 4.97 -7.54 32.75
C PRO A 482 3.70 -6.77 33.17
N LEU A 483 3.38 -6.79 34.46
CA LEU A 483 2.22 -6.09 35.05
C LEU A 483 2.53 -4.63 35.42
#